data_d6068619a4c559e3d7e721c15e11d314
#
_entry.id   d6068619a4c559e3d7e721c15e11d314
#
_cell.length_a   1.000
_cell.length_b   1.000
_cell.length_c   1.000
_cell.angle_alpha   90.00
_cell.angle_beta   90.00
_cell.angle_gamma   90.00
#
_symmetry.space_group_name_H-M   'P 1'
#
loop_
_entity.id
_entity.type
_entity.pdbx_description
1 polymer ?
#
loop_
_entity_poly.entity_id
_entity_poly.type
_entity_poly.pdbx_seq_one_letter_code
_entity_poly.pdbx_strand_id
1 'polypeptide(L)'
;MNARFPEDSSTPARLALLRGAMARENLAAYLVPSADPHLSEYLPERWQARRWLSGFTGSVGTLVVTADFAGLWVDSRYWVQADAELAGSGVQLMKMTGGQQSAPHVDWLAQNVPSGATVGVDGAVLGMAAARALSAALSARGIALRTDLDLLDAIWPERPGLPDDAVFEHAAPQADTTRASKLADVRRAMRAQGAQWHFVSTLDDLAWLFNLRGADVSFNPVFVAHALIGTERATLFVAGGKVSPALAASLAQDGVDVRAYDAARAALAALPDGATLLIDPRRVTYGTLEAVPAGVKLVEAVNPSTFAKSRKTSAEIEHVRVTMEHDGAALAEFFAWFEQAVNRDTITELTIDERLTAARARRPGYVSRSFATIAGFNANGAMPHYRATPESHATIAGDGLLLIDSGGQYVSGTTDITRVVPVGMVGDLQRRDFTIVLKSMMALSRARFPRGIRSPMLDAIARAPMWAAGLDYGHGTGHGVGYFLNVHEGPQVISHYAPAEPYTAMEEGMITSIEPGLYRPGKWGVRIENLVVNRAAGQTEFGDFLAFETLTLCPIDTRCVLVEMLHEEERAWLNAYHATVRERVGRHVSGDAKAWLEARTQPI
;
A
#
# COMPACT_ATOMS: atom_id res chain seq x y z
N MET A 1 2.43 -9.50 -16.11
CA MET A 1 1.75 -10.63 -16.80
C MET A 1 0.39 -10.80 -16.16
N ASN A 2 -0.71 -10.75 -16.93
CA ASN A 2 -2.03 -11.07 -16.40
C ASN A 2 -2.08 -12.58 -16.15
N ALA A 3 -2.27 -12.99 -14.90
CA ALA A 3 -2.54 -14.38 -14.57
C ALA A 3 -3.74 -14.85 -15.40
N ARG A 4 -3.51 -15.78 -16.33
CA ARG A 4 -4.59 -16.46 -17.06
C ARG A 4 -5.17 -17.48 -16.07
N PHE A 5 -6.30 -17.13 -15.46
CA PHE A 5 -7.12 -18.13 -14.79
C PHE A 5 -7.68 -19.08 -15.87
N PRO A 6 -7.81 -20.40 -15.58
CA PRO A 6 -8.41 -21.33 -16.52
C PRO A 6 -9.77 -20.81 -16.98
N GLU A 7 -9.99 -20.73 -18.29
CA GLU A 7 -11.23 -20.21 -18.89
C GLU A 7 -12.48 -21.02 -18.53
N ASP A 8 -12.34 -22.23 -17.98
CA ASP A 8 -13.44 -23.20 -17.83
C ASP A 8 -14.08 -23.31 -16.45
N SER A 9 -13.73 -22.49 -15.45
CA SER A 9 -14.44 -22.53 -14.17
C SER A 9 -15.05 -21.18 -13.80
N SER A 10 -16.36 -21.07 -13.94
CA SER A 10 -17.13 -19.90 -13.47
C SER A 10 -17.07 -19.78 -11.94
N THR A 11 -17.27 -18.58 -11.40
CA THR A 11 -17.37 -18.34 -9.95
C THR A 11 -18.37 -19.28 -9.25
N PRO A 12 -19.59 -19.53 -9.78
CA PRO A 12 -20.49 -20.52 -9.19
C PRO A 12 -19.90 -21.93 -9.10
N ALA A 13 -19.16 -22.38 -10.12
CA ALA A 13 -18.52 -23.69 -10.11
C ALA A 13 -17.41 -23.79 -9.05
N ARG A 14 -16.57 -22.75 -8.90
CA ARG A 14 -15.54 -22.68 -7.87
C ARG A 14 -16.12 -22.65 -6.46
N LEU A 15 -17.22 -21.91 -6.25
CA LEU A 15 -17.96 -21.90 -4.99
C LEU A 15 -18.55 -23.27 -4.66
N ALA A 16 -19.06 -24.01 -5.67
CA ALA A 16 -19.55 -25.38 -5.47
C ALA A 16 -18.44 -26.34 -5.04
N LEU A 17 -17.23 -26.22 -5.63
CA LEU A 17 -16.05 -27.00 -5.20
C LEU A 17 -15.68 -26.68 -3.74
N LEU A 18 -15.67 -25.41 -3.34
CA LEU A 18 -15.38 -25.00 -1.96
C LEU A 18 -16.44 -25.55 -1.00
N ARG A 19 -17.73 -25.44 -1.32
CA ARG A 19 -18.82 -26.01 -0.51
C ARG A 19 -18.70 -27.53 -0.35
N GLY A 20 -18.30 -28.22 -1.40
CA GLY A 20 -18.01 -29.66 -1.34
C GLY A 20 -16.84 -29.99 -0.40
N ALA A 21 -15.78 -29.17 -0.39
CA ALA A 21 -14.66 -29.31 0.54
C ALA A 21 -15.09 -29.01 1.99
N MET A 22 -15.84 -27.93 2.21
CA MET A 22 -16.40 -27.57 3.52
C MET A 22 -17.27 -28.70 4.10
N ALA A 23 -18.12 -29.32 3.28
CA ALA A 23 -18.99 -30.42 3.72
C ALA A 23 -18.18 -31.67 4.18
N ARG A 24 -17.09 -32.01 3.48
CA ARG A 24 -16.18 -33.09 3.88
C ARG A 24 -15.51 -32.84 5.24
N GLU A 25 -15.25 -31.58 5.55
CA GLU A 25 -14.59 -31.12 6.78
C GLU A 25 -15.60 -30.73 7.90
N ASN A 26 -16.91 -30.88 7.65
CA ASN A 26 -17.99 -30.50 8.56
C ASN A 26 -17.93 -28.99 8.96
N LEU A 27 -17.61 -28.14 8.02
CA LEU A 27 -17.58 -26.69 8.21
C LEU A 27 -18.90 -26.05 7.79
N ALA A 28 -19.48 -25.21 8.68
CA ALA A 28 -20.67 -24.43 8.40
C ALA A 28 -20.35 -23.17 7.57
N ALA A 29 -19.15 -22.63 7.73
CA ALA A 29 -18.66 -21.48 6.96
C ALA A 29 -17.14 -21.60 6.74
N TYR A 30 -16.65 -20.96 5.65
CA TYR A 30 -15.22 -20.81 5.39
C TYR A 30 -14.92 -19.37 5.03
N LEU A 31 -13.85 -18.81 5.65
CA LEU A 31 -13.40 -17.44 5.49
C LEU A 31 -12.19 -17.40 4.56
N VAL A 32 -12.21 -16.53 3.56
CA VAL A 32 -11.10 -16.31 2.62
C VAL A 32 -10.72 -14.84 2.62
N PRO A 33 -9.71 -14.43 3.40
CA PRO A 33 -9.23 -13.05 3.43
C PRO A 33 -8.39 -12.72 2.20
N SER A 34 -8.22 -11.43 1.90
CA SER A 34 -7.15 -10.94 1.03
C SER A 34 -5.86 -10.89 1.85
N ALA A 35 -5.17 -12.00 1.98
CA ALA A 35 -3.93 -12.11 2.75
C ALA A 35 -3.05 -13.25 2.25
N ASP A 36 -1.77 -13.15 2.58
CA ASP A 36 -0.74 -14.18 2.44
C ASP A 36 -0.06 -14.43 3.80
N PRO A 37 0.89 -15.35 3.93
CA PRO A 37 1.61 -15.61 5.18
C PRO A 37 2.42 -14.41 5.72
N HIS A 38 2.57 -13.37 4.92
CA HIS A 38 3.34 -12.16 5.23
C HIS A 38 2.44 -10.95 5.52
N LEU A 39 1.12 -11.12 5.39
CA LEU A 39 0.10 -10.07 5.51
C LEU A 39 0.38 -8.89 4.58
N SER A 40 0.80 -9.21 3.34
CA SER A 40 1.11 -8.24 2.29
C SER A 40 -0.15 -7.57 1.77
N GLU A 41 -0.04 -6.33 1.29
CA GLU A 41 -1.13 -5.62 0.63
C GLU A 41 -1.34 -6.13 -0.80
N TYR A 42 -0.25 -6.26 -1.56
CA TYR A 42 -0.24 -6.90 -2.88
C TYR A 42 0.23 -8.35 -2.72
N LEU A 43 -0.60 -9.29 -3.19
CA LEU A 43 -0.38 -10.70 -2.96
C LEU A 43 0.31 -11.36 -4.15
N PRO A 44 1.31 -12.22 -3.95
CA PRO A 44 1.74 -13.16 -4.97
C PRO A 44 0.59 -14.01 -5.48
N GLU A 45 0.67 -14.49 -6.71
CA GLU A 45 -0.43 -15.21 -7.39
C GLU A 45 -0.96 -16.40 -6.59
N ARG A 46 -0.07 -17.14 -5.90
CA ARG A 46 -0.42 -18.28 -5.06
C ARG A 46 -1.49 -17.96 -4.01
N TRP A 47 -1.50 -16.76 -3.48
CA TRP A 47 -2.41 -16.34 -2.39
C TRP A 47 -3.56 -15.45 -2.86
N GLN A 48 -3.81 -15.36 -4.17
CA GLN A 48 -4.96 -14.63 -4.70
C GLN A 48 -6.27 -15.44 -4.65
N ALA A 49 -6.45 -16.23 -3.60
CA ALA A 49 -7.57 -17.15 -3.39
C ALA A 49 -8.94 -16.46 -3.46
N ARG A 50 -9.10 -15.30 -2.80
CA ARG A 50 -10.33 -14.51 -2.83
C ARG A 50 -10.68 -14.09 -4.27
N ARG A 51 -9.68 -13.60 -5.03
CA ARG A 51 -9.86 -13.24 -6.45
C ARG A 51 -10.24 -14.45 -7.29
N TRP A 52 -9.55 -15.57 -7.09
CA TRP A 52 -9.84 -16.81 -7.82
C TRP A 52 -11.27 -17.30 -7.55
N LEU A 53 -11.76 -17.25 -6.30
CA LEU A 53 -13.10 -17.69 -5.93
C LEU A 53 -14.20 -16.75 -6.38
N SER A 54 -14.03 -15.43 -6.28
CA SER A 54 -15.09 -14.44 -6.46
C SER A 54 -15.08 -13.73 -7.81
N GLY A 55 -13.94 -13.74 -8.53
CA GLY A 55 -13.71 -12.90 -9.70
C GLY A 55 -13.41 -11.44 -9.37
N PHE A 56 -13.59 -10.98 -8.14
CA PHE A 56 -13.35 -9.61 -7.74
C PHE A 56 -11.86 -9.27 -7.77
N THR A 57 -11.49 -8.19 -8.48
CA THR A 57 -10.08 -7.83 -8.74
C THR A 57 -9.51 -6.76 -7.80
N GLY A 58 -10.34 -6.11 -6.97
CA GLY A 58 -9.86 -5.13 -5.99
C GLY A 58 -8.85 -5.73 -5.01
N SER A 59 -7.95 -4.93 -4.46
CA SER A 59 -6.83 -5.43 -3.62
C SER A 59 -7.27 -5.90 -2.23
N VAL A 60 -8.36 -5.35 -1.69
CA VAL A 60 -8.82 -5.64 -0.32
C VAL A 60 -10.25 -6.19 -0.33
N GLY A 61 -10.51 -7.17 0.52
CA GLY A 61 -11.83 -7.73 0.77
C GLY A 61 -11.75 -9.07 1.48
N THR A 62 -12.85 -9.47 2.10
CA THR A 62 -12.98 -10.76 2.77
C THR A 62 -14.20 -11.50 2.25
N LEU A 63 -14.00 -12.71 1.72
CA LEU A 63 -15.08 -13.57 1.27
C LEU A 63 -15.47 -14.54 2.38
N VAL A 64 -16.77 -14.65 2.68
CA VAL A 64 -17.34 -15.67 3.54
C VAL A 64 -18.27 -16.55 2.71
N VAL A 65 -18.11 -17.85 2.82
CA VAL A 65 -18.93 -18.85 2.12
C VAL A 65 -19.59 -19.78 3.14
N THR A 66 -20.90 -19.98 3.02
CA THR A 66 -21.67 -21.04 3.71
C THR A 66 -22.26 -22.00 2.68
N ALA A 67 -23.07 -22.95 3.11
CA ALA A 67 -23.75 -23.89 2.22
C ALA A 67 -24.62 -23.20 1.16
N ASP A 68 -25.28 -22.10 1.53
CA ASP A 68 -26.29 -21.40 0.75
C ASP A 68 -25.98 -19.92 0.49
N PHE A 69 -24.96 -19.36 1.12
CA PHE A 69 -24.57 -17.96 1.00
C PHE A 69 -23.11 -17.82 0.56
N ALA A 70 -22.82 -16.75 -0.17
CA ALA A 70 -21.47 -16.24 -0.39
C ALA A 70 -21.50 -14.70 -0.38
N GLY A 71 -20.73 -14.08 0.50
CA GLY A 71 -20.67 -12.63 0.64
C GLY A 71 -19.25 -12.11 0.64
N LEU A 72 -19.02 -11.02 -0.10
CA LEU A 72 -17.74 -10.32 -0.16
C LEU A 72 -17.83 -8.97 0.54
N TRP A 73 -17.13 -8.82 1.66
CA TRP A 73 -17.02 -7.56 2.40
C TRP A 73 -15.90 -6.71 1.84
N VAL A 74 -16.26 -5.49 1.38
CA VAL A 74 -15.32 -4.48 0.87
C VAL A 74 -15.66 -3.09 1.41
N ASP A 75 -14.65 -2.24 1.55
CA ASP A 75 -14.82 -0.85 1.96
C ASP A 75 -15.27 0.07 0.81
N SER A 76 -15.53 1.33 1.13
CA SER A 76 -16.14 2.31 0.22
C SER A 76 -15.34 2.57 -1.07
N ARG A 77 -14.04 2.30 -1.07
CA ARG A 77 -13.18 2.48 -2.25
C ARG A 77 -13.55 1.53 -3.40
N TYR A 78 -14.15 0.39 -3.06
CA TYR A 78 -14.42 -0.72 -3.98
C TYR A 78 -15.91 -0.99 -4.24
N TRP A 79 -16.86 -0.28 -3.63
CA TRP A 79 -18.28 -0.63 -3.73
C TRP A 79 -18.79 -0.65 -5.19
N VAL A 80 -18.43 0.34 -5.99
CA VAL A 80 -18.87 0.44 -7.39
C VAL A 80 -18.24 -0.67 -8.23
N GLN A 81 -16.93 -0.91 -8.04
CA GLN A 81 -16.20 -1.96 -8.75
C GLN A 81 -16.76 -3.35 -8.39
N ALA A 82 -16.95 -3.62 -7.09
CA ALA A 82 -17.46 -4.91 -6.63
C ALA A 82 -18.90 -5.16 -7.11
N ASP A 83 -19.76 -4.14 -7.14
CA ASP A 83 -21.11 -4.25 -7.66
C ASP A 83 -21.12 -4.71 -9.13
N ALA A 84 -20.23 -4.15 -9.94
CA ALA A 84 -20.08 -4.51 -11.35
C ALA A 84 -19.46 -5.90 -11.55
N GLU A 85 -18.34 -6.21 -10.85
CA GLU A 85 -17.60 -7.45 -11.04
C GLU A 85 -18.29 -8.69 -10.43
N LEU A 86 -19.11 -8.51 -9.40
CA LEU A 86 -19.87 -9.59 -8.77
C LEU A 86 -21.22 -9.88 -9.45
N ALA A 87 -21.65 -9.07 -10.43
CA ALA A 87 -22.92 -9.25 -11.11
C ALA A 87 -23.00 -10.65 -11.76
N GLY A 88 -24.03 -11.43 -11.39
CA GLY A 88 -24.24 -12.79 -11.91
C GLY A 88 -23.29 -13.87 -11.34
N SER A 89 -22.37 -13.53 -10.43
CA SER A 89 -21.40 -14.46 -9.85
C SER A 89 -21.96 -15.36 -8.76
N GLY A 90 -23.12 -15.03 -8.18
CA GLY A 90 -23.67 -15.68 -6.99
C GLY A 90 -22.99 -15.22 -5.68
N VAL A 91 -22.11 -14.22 -5.72
CA VAL A 91 -21.50 -13.57 -4.56
C VAL A 91 -22.20 -12.25 -4.28
N GLN A 92 -22.67 -12.05 -3.06
CA GLN A 92 -23.33 -10.82 -2.64
C GLN A 92 -22.29 -9.77 -2.21
N LEU A 93 -22.45 -8.53 -2.66
CA LEU A 93 -21.68 -7.40 -2.16
C LEU A 93 -22.13 -7.03 -0.74
N MET A 94 -21.18 -7.06 0.20
CA MET A 94 -21.35 -6.67 1.60
C MET A 94 -20.59 -5.38 1.87
N LYS A 95 -21.29 -4.25 1.91
CA LYS A 95 -20.69 -2.92 2.08
C LYS A 95 -20.23 -2.70 3.52
N MET A 96 -18.93 -2.47 3.70
CA MET A 96 -18.39 -2.07 5.00
C MET A 96 -18.60 -0.56 5.19
N THR A 97 -19.41 -0.20 6.18
CA THR A 97 -19.63 1.17 6.62
C THR A 97 -18.92 1.37 7.95
N GLY A 98 -17.82 2.08 7.97
CA GLY A 98 -16.96 2.28 9.15
C GLY A 98 -15.50 2.23 8.77
N GLY A 99 -14.61 2.67 9.66
CA GLY A 99 -13.17 2.68 9.40
C GLY A 99 -12.61 1.28 9.08
N GLN A 100 -11.43 1.23 8.52
CA GLN A 100 -10.73 -0.02 8.12
C GLN A 100 -10.57 -1.06 9.25
N GLN A 101 -10.84 -0.68 10.50
CA GLN A 101 -10.76 -1.56 11.67
C GLN A 101 -12.06 -2.28 12.02
N SER A 102 -13.19 -1.95 11.39
CA SER A 102 -14.41 -2.70 11.59
C SER A 102 -14.31 -4.03 10.83
N ALA A 103 -14.70 -5.12 11.49
CA ALA A 103 -14.71 -6.47 10.90
C ALA A 103 -16.15 -7.01 10.83
N PRO A 104 -17.06 -6.37 10.07
CA PRO A 104 -18.49 -6.72 10.08
C PRO A 104 -18.76 -8.15 9.57
N HIS A 105 -17.83 -8.77 8.86
CA HIS A 105 -17.90 -10.19 8.52
C HIS A 105 -17.78 -11.10 9.76
N VAL A 106 -17.07 -10.67 10.80
CA VAL A 106 -16.96 -11.39 12.08
C VAL A 106 -18.30 -11.36 12.81
N ASP A 107 -18.92 -10.18 12.89
CA ASP A 107 -20.25 -10.02 13.50
C ASP A 107 -21.31 -10.80 12.72
N TRP A 108 -21.22 -10.80 11.39
CA TRP A 108 -22.12 -11.56 10.54
C TRP A 108 -21.99 -13.06 10.78
N LEU A 109 -20.76 -13.59 10.87
CA LEU A 109 -20.51 -15.01 11.20
C LEU A 109 -21.10 -15.37 12.57
N ALA A 110 -20.84 -14.57 13.60
CA ALA A 110 -21.34 -14.78 14.94
C ALA A 110 -22.88 -14.76 15.05
N GLN A 111 -23.57 -14.09 14.12
CA GLN A 111 -25.03 -13.97 14.09
C GLN A 111 -25.69 -15.05 13.21
N ASN A 112 -25.04 -15.53 12.15
CA ASN A 112 -25.64 -16.36 11.12
C ASN A 112 -25.17 -17.83 11.15
N VAL A 113 -24.04 -18.13 11.82
CA VAL A 113 -23.59 -19.51 12.01
C VAL A 113 -24.24 -20.10 13.27
N PRO A 114 -24.82 -21.31 13.22
CA PRO A 114 -25.45 -21.94 14.38
C PRO A 114 -24.45 -22.23 15.52
N SER A 115 -24.91 -22.12 16.76
CA SER A 115 -24.17 -22.62 17.93
C SER A 115 -23.85 -24.12 17.79
N GLY A 116 -22.65 -24.53 18.19
CA GLY A 116 -22.13 -25.87 18.02
C GLY A 116 -21.53 -26.18 16.66
N ALA A 117 -21.65 -25.26 15.70
CA ALA A 117 -21.02 -25.39 14.37
C ALA A 117 -19.56 -24.93 14.37
N THR A 118 -18.88 -25.18 13.24
CA THR A 118 -17.46 -24.86 13.06
C THR A 118 -17.27 -23.92 11.86
N VAL A 119 -16.51 -22.85 12.04
CA VAL A 119 -16.01 -21.96 10.99
C VAL A 119 -14.56 -22.33 10.67
N GLY A 120 -14.23 -22.46 9.40
CA GLY A 120 -12.87 -22.71 8.93
C GLY A 120 -12.22 -21.48 8.32
N VAL A 121 -10.90 -21.38 8.44
CA VAL A 121 -10.03 -20.42 7.75
C VAL A 121 -8.62 -20.99 7.69
N ASP A 122 -7.87 -20.70 6.64
CA ASP A 122 -6.45 -21.04 6.61
C ASP A 122 -5.67 -20.15 7.60
N GLY A 123 -5.15 -20.74 8.66
CA GLY A 123 -4.36 -20.03 9.68
C GLY A 123 -3.05 -19.46 9.15
N ALA A 124 -2.52 -20.01 8.05
CA ALA A 124 -1.31 -19.50 7.44
C ALA A 124 -1.48 -18.11 6.80
N VAL A 125 -2.72 -17.69 6.49
CA VAL A 125 -3.05 -16.37 5.95
C VAL A 125 -3.91 -15.53 6.89
N LEU A 126 -4.19 -16.03 8.11
CA LEU A 126 -4.96 -15.30 9.11
C LEU A 126 -4.02 -14.59 10.10
N GLY A 127 -4.01 -13.25 10.10
CA GLY A 127 -3.21 -12.47 11.04
C GLY A 127 -3.58 -12.76 12.50
N MET A 128 -2.58 -12.76 13.40
CA MET A 128 -2.75 -13.11 14.82
C MET A 128 -3.82 -12.26 15.53
N ALA A 129 -3.80 -10.94 15.30
CA ALA A 129 -4.80 -10.03 15.89
C ALA A 129 -6.23 -10.34 15.37
N ALA A 130 -6.37 -10.60 14.08
CA ALA A 130 -7.65 -10.98 13.47
C ALA A 130 -8.14 -12.34 13.98
N ALA A 131 -7.24 -13.33 14.14
CA ALA A 131 -7.55 -14.64 14.69
C ALA A 131 -8.11 -14.54 16.12
N ARG A 132 -7.48 -13.74 16.97
CA ARG A 132 -7.95 -13.49 18.35
C ARG A 132 -9.34 -12.87 18.38
N ALA A 133 -9.58 -11.85 17.55
CA ALA A 133 -10.89 -11.19 17.47
C ALA A 133 -11.97 -12.14 16.95
N LEU A 134 -11.67 -12.88 15.88
CA LEU A 134 -12.58 -13.88 15.30
C LEU A 134 -12.90 -14.99 16.31
N SER A 135 -11.88 -15.57 16.95
CA SER A 135 -12.03 -16.62 17.96
C SER A 135 -12.89 -16.15 19.14
N ALA A 136 -12.64 -14.93 19.65
CA ALA A 136 -13.41 -14.38 20.77
C ALA A 136 -14.90 -14.19 20.39
N ALA A 137 -15.18 -13.64 19.21
CA ALA A 137 -16.55 -13.41 18.75
C ALA A 137 -17.32 -14.72 18.52
N LEU A 138 -16.68 -15.72 17.90
CA LEU A 138 -17.29 -17.03 17.64
C LEU A 138 -17.50 -17.82 18.93
N SER A 139 -16.51 -17.86 19.83
CA SER A 139 -16.60 -18.58 21.11
C SER A 139 -17.73 -18.04 22.01
N ALA A 140 -17.97 -16.72 22.00
CA ALA A 140 -19.08 -16.10 22.71
C ALA A 140 -20.45 -16.60 22.24
N ARG A 141 -20.53 -17.23 21.06
CA ARG A 141 -21.74 -17.83 20.48
C ARG A 141 -21.72 -19.36 20.47
N GLY A 142 -20.71 -19.98 21.08
CA GLY A 142 -20.53 -21.44 21.08
C GLY A 142 -20.17 -22.01 19.70
N ILE A 143 -19.53 -21.20 18.85
CA ILE A 143 -19.08 -21.60 17.51
C ILE A 143 -17.57 -21.90 17.59
N ALA A 144 -17.14 -23.02 17.03
CA ALA A 144 -15.73 -23.39 16.97
C ALA A 144 -15.02 -22.73 15.79
N LEU A 145 -13.72 -22.43 15.94
CA LEU A 145 -12.84 -21.97 14.87
C LEU A 145 -11.79 -23.05 14.57
N ARG A 146 -11.65 -23.42 13.29
CA ARG A 146 -10.57 -24.27 12.77
C ARG A 146 -9.65 -23.48 11.86
N THR A 147 -8.34 -23.58 12.10
CA THR A 147 -7.29 -22.82 11.40
C THR A 147 -6.26 -23.71 10.71
N ASP A 148 -6.47 -25.03 10.74
CA ASP A 148 -5.54 -26.06 10.24
C ASP A 148 -5.80 -26.47 8.78
N LEU A 149 -6.75 -25.83 8.08
CA LEU A 149 -7.22 -26.25 6.77
C LEU A 149 -6.98 -25.17 5.68
N ASP A 150 -6.13 -25.47 4.72
CA ASP A 150 -6.09 -24.77 3.42
C ASP A 150 -7.00 -25.53 2.42
N LEU A 151 -8.29 -25.18 2.39
CA LEU A 151 -9.23 -25.80 1.44
C LEU A 151 -8.94 -25.44 -0.02
N LEU A 152 -8.21 -24.35 -0.27
CA LEU A 152 -7.89 -23.90 -1.62
C LEU A 152 -6.87 -24.83 -2.29
N ASP A 153 -5.94 -25.39 -1.53
CA ASP A 153 -4.96 -26.33 -2.07
C ASP A 153 -5.63 -27.60 -2.62
N ALA A 154 -6.77 -27.98 -2.04
CA ALA A 154 -7.54 -29.14 -2.47
C ALA A 154 -8.45 -28.90 -3.69
N ILE A 155 -8.84 -27.65 -3.96
CA ILE A 155 -9.86 -27.31 -4.98
C ILE A 155 -9.34 -26.47 -6.13
N TRP A 156 -8.11 -25.95 -6.05
CA TRP A 156 -7.46 -25.13 -7.07
C TRP A 156 -6.30 -25.91 -7.72
N PRO A 157 -6.58 -26.74 -8.76
CA PRO A 157 -5.59 -27.69 -9.31
C PRO A 157 -4.34 -27.04 -9.88
N GLU A 158 -4.49 -25.83 -10.44
CA GLU A 158 -3.39 -25.07 -11.06
C GLU A 158 -2.92 -23.91 -10.15
N ARG A 159 -3.06 -24.07 -8.83
CA ARG A 159 -2.61 -23.08 -7.88
C ARG A 159 -1.11 -22.83 -8.07
N PRO A 160 -0.69 -21.57 -8.31
CA PRO A 160 0.72 -21.25 -8.52
C PRO A 160 1.61 -21.72 -7.36
N GLY A 161 2.86 -22.08 -7.69
CA GLY A 161 3.90 -22.33 -6.69
C GLY A 161 4.35 -21.08 -5.96
N LEU A 162 5.35 -21.22 -5.10
CA LEU A 162 6.05 -20.06 -4.55
C LEU A 162 6.75 -19.30 -5.69
N PRO A 163 6.81 -17.96 -5.64
CA PRO A 163 7.59 -17.18 -6.59
C PRO A 163 9.06 -17.58 -6.57
N ASP A 164 9.71 -17.57 -7.74
CA ASP A 164 11.09 -18.02 -7.94
C ASP A 164 12.03 -16.93 -8.49
N ASP A 165 11.58 -15.68 -8.59
CA ASP A 165 12.39 -14.55 -9.01
C ASP A 165 13.65 -14.39 -8.14
N ALA A 166 14.78 -14.05 -8.77
CA ALA A 166 16.06 -13.91 -8.08
C ALA A 166 16.04 -12.74 -7.08
N VAL A 167 16.63 -12.98 -5.91
CA VAL A 167 16.90 -11.94 -4.91
C VAL A 167 18.24 -11.28 -5.24
N PHE A 168 18.29 -9.96 -5.15
CA PHE A 168 19.49 -9.16 -5.39
C PHE A 168 19.78 -8.19 -4.26
N GLU A 169 21.05 -7.78 -4.15
CA GLU A 169 21.49 -6.86 -3.11
C GLU A 169 21.19 -5.41 -3.49
N HIS A 170 20.63 -4.66 -2.56
CA HIS A 170 20.46 -3.21 -2.62
C HIS A 170 21.60 -2.58 -1.80
N ALA A 171 22.71 -2.31 -2.48
CA ALA A 171 23.98 -1.91 -1.86
C ALA A 171 24.25 -0.41 -1.98
N ALA A 172 25.37 0.03 -1.43
CA ALA A 172 25.87 1.40 -1.62
C ALA A 172 26.08 1.72 -3.12
N PRO A 173 25.84 2.99 -3.55
CA PRO A 173 25.55 4.15 -2.72
C PRO A 173 24.07 4.27 -2.32
N GLN A 174 23.16 3.46 -2.85
CA GLN A 174 21.72 3.56 -2.56
C GLN A 174 21.39 3.18 -1.12
N ALA A 175 22.03 2.15 -0.57
CA ALA A 175 21.92 1.78 0.84
C ALA A 175 23.16 2.27 1.60
N ASP A 176 23.04 3.36 2.35
CA ASP A 176 24.13 3.95 3.14
C ASP A 176 24.40 3.20 4.46
N THR A 177 23.40 2.48 4.97
CA THR A 177 23.49 1.70 6.20
C THR A 177 23.64 0.22 5.88
N THR A 178 24.71 -0.39 6.41
CA THR A 178 25.01 -1.81 6.15
C THR A 178 24.00 -2.76 6.82
N ARG A 179 23.83 -3.96 6.28
CA ARG A 179 23.04 -5.06 6.88
C ARG A 179 23.48 -5.37 8.30
N ALA A 180 24.79 -5.46 8.54
CA ALA A 180 25.35 -5.72 9.87
C ALA A 180 24.93 -4.65 10.89
N SER A 181 24.95 -3.36 10.50
CA SER A 181 24.51 -2.26 11.37
C SER A 181 23.00 -2.35 11.66
N LYS A 182 22.17 -2.61 10.67
CA LYS A 182 20.71 -2.77 10.83
C LYS A 182 20.37 -3.92 11.77
N LEU A 183 21.03 -5.07 11.60
CA LEU A 183 20.88 -6.22 12.51
C LEU A 183 21.32 -5.90 13.94
N ALA A 184 22.41 -5.14 14.11
CA ALA A 184 22.87 -4.72 15.45
C ALA A 184 21.83 -3.81 16.14
N ASP A 185 21.19 -2.91 15.39
CA ASP A 185 20.15 -2.02 15.89
C ASP A 185 18.88 -2.78 16.30
N VAL A 186 18.43 -3.73 15.48
CA VAL A 186 17.30 -4.61 15.81
C VAL A 186 17.61 -5.44 17.05
N ARG A 187 18.81 -6.04 17.16
CA ARG A 187 19.23 -6.78 18.36
C ARG A 187 19.29 -5.91 19.61
N ARG A 188 19.65 -4.63 19.46
CA ARG A 188 19.61 -3.66 20.59
C ARG A 188 18.16 -3.43 21.03
N ALA A 189 17.22 -3.26 20.10
CA ALA A 189 15.81 -3.11 20.39
C ALA A 189 15.20 -4.37 21.02
N MET A 190 15.58 -5.57 20.53
CA MET A 190 15.19 -6.85 21.13
C MET A 190 15.63 -6.94 22.61
N ARG A 191 16.91 -6.63 22.90
CA ARG A 191 17.42 -6.63 24.28
C ARG A 191 16.69 -5.64 25.18
N ALA A 192 16.37 -4.45 24.68
CA ALA A 192 15.62 -3.44 25.44
C ALA A 192 14.19 -3.93 25.81
N GLN A 193 13.63 -4.85 25.03
CA GLN A 193 12.34 -5.49 25.27
C GLN A 193 12.44 -6.84 25.98
N GLY A 194 13.64 -7.28 26.36
CA GLY A 194 13.89 -8.56 27.01
C GLY A 194 13.71 -9.77 26.09
N ALA A 195 13.78 -9.59 24.78
CA ALA A 195 13.62 -10.66 23.79
C ALA A 195 14.98 -11.24 23.37
N GLN A 196 15.06 -12.56 23.29
CA GLN A 196 16.23 -13.30 22.79
C GLN A 196 16.11 -13.62 21.30
N TRP A 197 14.88 -13.76 20.82
CA TRP A 197 14.54 -14.07 19.44
C TRP A 197 13.54 -13.06 18.90
N HIS A 198 13.58 -12.82 17.60
CA HIS A 198 12.59 -12.00 16.88
C HIS A 198 12.24 -12.69 15.58
N PHE A 199 10.95 -12.93 15.37
CA PHE A 199 10.43 -13.46 14.11
C PHE A 199 9.84 -12.34 13.27
N VAL A 200 10.33 -12.20 12.04
CA VAL A 200 9.88 -11.21 11.06
C VAL A 200 9.29 -11.93 9.86
N SER A 201 8.10 -11.54 9.48
CA SER A 201 7.36 -12.12 8.34
C SER A 201 7.03 -11.08 7.27
N THR A 202 7.02 -9.80 7.59
CA THR A 202 6.72 -8.71 6.64
C THR A 202 7.84 -8.55 5.61
N LEU A 203 7.48 -8.57 4.32
CA LEU A 203 8.42 -8.65 3.22
C LEU A 203 9.28 -7.38 3.07
N ASP A 204 8.68 -6.21 3.30
CA ASP A 204 9.36 -4.92 3.26
C ASP A 204 10.34 -4.73 4.44
N ASP A 205 9.98 -5.21 5.63
CA ASP A 205 10.90 -5.23 6.78
C ASP A 205 12.12 -6.12 6.49
N LEU A 206 11.90 -7.30 5.91
CA LEU A 206 12.98 -8.22 5.51
C LEU A 206 13.87 -7.61 4.42
N ALA A 207 13.26 -7.05 3.39
CA ALA A 207 13.99 -6.42 2.29
C ALA A 207 14.85 -5.25 2.78
N TRP A 208 14.33 -4.43 3.69
CA TRP A 208 15.08 -3.33 4.31
C TRP A 208 16.20 -3.85 5.21
N LEU A 209 15.88 -4.80 6.10
CA LEU A 209 16.81 -5.29 7.13
C LEU A 209 18.04 -5.96 6.52
N PHE A 210 17.82 -6.79 5.51
CA PHE A 210 18.90 -7.54 4.86
C PHE A 210 19.52 -6.80 3.67
N ASN A 211 19.10 -5.58 3.34
CA ASN A 211 19.52 -4.84 2.14
C ASN A 211 19.32 -5.67 0.88
N LEU A 212 18.17 -6.32 0.75
CA LEU A 212 17.82 -7.18 -0.37
C LEU A 212 16.56 -6.68 -1.06
N ARG A 213 16.45 -6.97 -2.34
CA ARG A 213 15.23 -6.72 -3.14
C ARG A 213 14.91 -7.95 -3.99
N GLY A 214 13.69 -8.02 -4.48
CA GLY A 214 13.20 -9.08 -5.37
C GLY A 214 12.04 -8.59 -6.20
N ALA A 215 11.37 -9.51 -6.90
CA ALA A 215 10.25 -9.21 -7.79
C ALA A 215 9.04 -10.13 -7.59
N ASP A 216 8.93 -10.78 -6.44
CA ASP A 216 7.88 -11.76 -6.12
C ASP A 216 6.48 -11.18 -6.02
N VAL A 217 6.39 -9.89 -5.75
CA VAL A 217 5.14 -9.15 -5.55
C VAL A 217 5.05 -8.06 -6.59
N SER A 218 3.91 -7.97 -7.28
CA SER A 218 3.68 -6.88 -8.23
C SER A 218 3.88 -5.53 -7.55
N PHE A 219 4.58 -4.62 -8.22
CA PHE A 219 4.83 -3.24 -7.79
C PHE A 219 5.81 -3.06 -6.61
N ASN A 220 5.94 -4.03 -5.74
CA ASN A 220 6.83 -3.94 -4.57
C ASN A 220 8.13 -4.71 -4.82
N PRO A 221 9.30 -4.08 -4.68
CA PRO A 221 10.60 -4.73 -4.93
C PRO A 221 11.01 -5.62 -3.74
N VAL A 222 10.16 -6.56 -3.37
CA VAL A 222 10.30 -7.46 -2.23
C VAL A 222 10.31 -8.93 -2.67
N PHE A 223 10.67 -9.81 -1.77
CA PHE A 223 10.73 -11.25 -2.00
C PHE A 223 10.08 -12.03 -0.87
N VAL A 224 9.47 -13.16 -1.18
CA VAL A 224 8.77 -14.02 -0.22
C VAL A 224 9.79 -14.73 0.67
N ALA A 225 9.78 -14.39 1.95
CA ALA A 225 10.70 -14.94 2.94
C ALA A 225 10.17 -14.74 4.37
N HIS A 226 10.77 -15.48 5.34
CA HIS A 226 10.68 -15.21 6.76
C HIS A 226 12.08 -15.03 7.34
N ALA A 227 12.22 -14.43 8.51
CA ALA A 227 13.47 -14.45 9.26
C ALA A 227 13.25 -14.74 10.74
N LEU A 228 14.20 -15.47 11.32
CA LEU A 228 14.34 -15.66 12.75
C LEU A 228 15.68 -15.06 13.18
N ILE A 229 15.62 -13.98 13.95
CA ILE A 229 16.79 -13.20 14.38
C ILE A 229 17.07 -13.58 15.84
N GLY A 230 18.23 -14.16 16.06
CA GLY A 230 18.77 -14.39 17.41
C GLY A 230 19.74 -13.29 17.83
N THR A 231 20.27 -13.42 19.05
CA THR A 231 21.21 -12.46 19.63
C THR A 231 22.52 -12.32 18.86
N GLU A 232 22.97 -13.39 18.19
CA GLU A 232 24.23 -13.43 17.46
C GLU A 232 24.05 -13.66 15.95
N ARG A 233 23.19 -14.60 15.58
CA ARG A 233 22.93 -14.98 14.19
C ARG A 233 21.50 -14.72 13.79
N ALA A 234 21.25 -14.63 12.49
CA ALA A 234 19.93 -14.59 11.92
C ALA A 234 19.77 -15.72 10.89
N THR A 235 18.57 -16.21 10.69
CA THR A 235 18.25 -17.16 9.62
C THR A 235 17.21 -16.53 8.71
N LEU A 236 17.51 -16.48 7.41
CA LEU A 236 16.59 -16.08 6.34
C LEU A 236 16.03 -17.35 5.69
N PHE A 237 14.70 -17.48 5.71
CA PHE A 237 13.98 -18.59 5.09
C PHE A 237 13.39 -18.13 3.77
N VAL A 238 13.87 -18.68 2.66
CA VAL A 238 13.52 -18.27 1.29
C VAL A 238 13.44 -19.48 0.37
N ALA A 239 12.63 -19.43 -0.69
CA ALA A 239 12.52 -20.53 -1.64
C ALA A 239 13.88 -20.83 -2.30
N GLY A 240 14.12 -22.11 -2.58
CA GLY A 240 15.38 -22.56 -3.16
C GLY A 240 15.68 -21.92 -4.51
N GLY A 241 16.96 -21.66 -4.79
CA GLY A 241 17.42 -21.10 -6.06
C GLY A 241 17.36 -19.57 -6.18
N LYS A 242 16.66 -18.88 -5.30
CA LYS A 242 16.50 -17.41 -5.37
C LYS A 242 17.73 -16.63 -4.93
N VAL A 243 18.48 -17.16 -3.97
CA VAL A 243 19.72 -16.55 -3.45
C VAL A 243 20.90 -17.20 -4.13
N SER A 244 21.68 -16.42 -4.87
CA SER A 244 22.89 -16.92 -5.54
C SER A 244 23.95 -17.37 -4.51
N PRO A 245 24.88 -18.28 -4.89
CA PRO A 245 25.97 -18.68 -3.99
C PRO A 245 26.84 -17.51 -3.50
N ALA A 246 27.08 -16.52 -4.35
CA ALA A 246 27.83 -15.32 -3.99
C ALA A 246 27.09 -14.47 -2.94
N LEU A 247 25.77 -14.28 -3.13
CA LEU A 247 24.94 -13.55 -2.18
C LEU A 247 24.81 -14.32 -0.86
N ALA A 248 24.68 -15.65 -0.89
CA ALA A 248 24.65 -16.47 0.31
C ALA A 248 25.96 -16.36 1.11
N ALA A 249 27.11 -16.31 0.43
CA ALA A 249 28.42 -16.09 1.06
C ALA A 249 28.52 -14.69 1.70
N SER A 250 28.02 -13.64 1.04
CA SER A 250 27.93 -12.28 1.60
C SER A 250 27.04 -12.24 2.85
N LEU A 251 25.88 -12.87 2.82
CA LEU A 251 24.96 -12.99 3.95
C LEU A 251 25.63 -13.71 5.14
N ALA A 252 26.34 -14.81 4.87
CA ALA A 252 27.04 -15.57 5.90
C ALA A 252 28.13 -14.76 6.62
N GLN A 253 28.84 -13.86 5.91
CA GLN A 253 29.82 -12.94 6.51
C GLN A 253 29.18 -11.99 7.53
N ASP A 254 27.92 -11.59 7.30
CA ASP A 254 27.13 -10.75 8.21
C ASP A 254 26.37 -11.58 9.28
N GLY A 255 26.65 -12.88 9.41
CA GLY A 255 26.04 -13.77 10.38
C GLY A 255 24.60 -14.16 10.04
N VAL A 256 24.26 -14.21 8.73
CA VAL A 256 22.94 -14.62 8.23
C VAL A 256 23.03 -15.95 7.52
N ASP A 257 22.34 -16.96 8.02
CA ASP A 257 22.18 -18.27 7.40
C ASP A 257 20.95 -18.25 6.46
N VAL A 258 21.06 -18.90 5.29
CA VAL A 258 19.95 -19.06 4.35
C VAL A 258 19.43 -20.49 4.44
N ARG A 259 18.10 -20.66 4.59
CA ARG A 259 17.43 -21.96 4.64
C ARG A 259 16.18 -21.97 3.75
N ALA A 260 15.65 -23.17 3.50
CA ALA A 260 14.42 -23.33 2.74
C ALA A 260 13.22 -22.64 3.44
N TYR A 261 12.33 -22.07 2.64
CA TYR A 261 11.18 -21.29 3.11
C TYR A 261 10.31 -22.03 4.12
N ASP A 262 10.01 -23.29 3.84
CA ASP A 262 9.18 -24.19 4.66
C ASP A 262 9.84 -24.56 6.01
N ALA A 263 11.15 -24.39 6.15
CA ALA A 263 11.87 -24.65 7.40
C ALA A 263 11.57 -23.60 8.52
N ALA A 264 10.88 -22.51 8.22
CA ALA A 264 10.57 -21.46 9.19
C ALA A 264 9.75 -21.98 10.37
N ARG A 265 8.69 -22.78 10.12
CA ARG A 265 7.86 -23.38 11.19
C ARG A 265 8.66 -24.35 12.06
N ALA A 266 9.51 -25.19 11.47
CA ALA A 266 10.38 -26.10 12.21
C ALA A 266 11.40 -25.34 13.07
N ALA A 267 11.93 -24.22 12.59
CA ALA A 267 12.82 -23.37 13.37
C ALA A 267 12.11 -22.73 14.58
N LEU A 268 10.86 -22.29 14.42
CA LEU A 268 10.05 -21.81 15.54
C LEU A 268 9.75 -22.91 16.56
N ALA A 269 9.42 -24.12 16.10
CA ALA A 269 9.17 -25.28 16.95
C ALA A 269 10.42 -25.75 17.73
N ALA A 270 11.60 -25.41 17.24
CA ALA A 270 12.88 -25.75 17.87
C ALA A 270 13.38 -24.68 18.87
N LEU A 271 12.61 -23.63 19.14
CA LEU A 271 12.99 -22.64 20.13
C LEU A 271 13.10 -23.28 21.53
N PRO A 272 14.15 -22.93 22.30
CA PRO A 272 14.36 -23.48 23.62
C PRO A 272 13.20 -23.18 24.58
N ASP A 273 12.91 -24.10 25.49
CA ASP A 273 11.98 -23.83 26.58
C ASP A 273 12.45 -22.66 27.44
N GLY A 274 11.52 -21.78 27.83
CA GLY A 274 11.84 -20.54 28.54
C GLY A 274 12.40 -19.41 27.65
N ALA A 275 12.60 -19.62 26.36
CA ALA A 275 13.02 -18.54 25.44
C ALA A 275 11.98 -17.42 25.36
N THR A 276 12.44 -16.22 25.00
CA THR A 276 11.59 -15.05 24.76
C THR A 276 11.60 -14.67 23.27
N LEU A 277 10.44 -14.67 22.64
CA LEU A 277 10.25 -14.40 21.21
C LEU A 277 9.48 -13.08 20.99
N LEU A 278 10.13 -12.10 20.37
CA LEU A 278 9.49 -10.85 19.92
C LEU A 278 8.72 -11.09 18.63
N ILE A 279 7.48 -10.65 18.61
CA ILE A 279 6.59 -10.66 17.44
C ILE A 279 5.79 -9.36 17.37
N ASP A 280 5.41 -8.94 16.16
CA ASP A 280 4.32 -7.97 15.97
C ASP A 280 3.02 -8.74 15.65
N PRO A 281 2.03 -8.76 16.55
CA PRO A 281 0.82 -9.57 16.37
C PRO A 281 -0.06 -9.11 15.20
N ARG A 282 0.21 -7.94 14.63
CA ARG A 282 -0.48 -7.43 13.43
C ARG A 282 0.25 -7.78 12.13
N ARG A 283 1.49 -8.30 12.23
CA ARG A 283 2.40 -8.55 11.12
C ARG A 283 2.88 -10.01 11.05
N VAL A 284 2.22 -10.90 11.78
CA VAL A 284 2.50 -12.34 11.80
C VAL A 284 1.17 -13.11 11.78
N THR A 285 1.16 -14.26 11.11
CA THR A 285 -0.04 -15.09 11.02
C THR A 285 -0.17 -16.05 12.19
N TYR A 286 -1.42 -16.39 12.50
CA TYR A 286 -1.76 -17.31 13.58
C TYR A 286 -1.15 -18.70 13.34
N GLY A 287 -1.35 -19.27 12.15
CA GLY A 287 -0.84 -20.60 11.81
C GLY A 287 0.69 -20.71 11.83
N THR A 288 1.41 -19.61 11.61
CA THR A 288 2.88 -19.62 11.78
C THR A 288 3.26 -19.76 13.26
N LEU A 289 2.55 -19.05 14.16
CA LEU A 289 2.85 -19.05 15.59
C LEU A 289 2.34 -20.28 16.33
N GLU A 290 1.41 -21.04 15.77
CA GLU A 290 1.00 -22.34 16.35
C GLU A 290 2.17 -23.34 16.48
N ALA A 291 3.23 -23.16 15.72
CA ALA A 291 4.44 -23.97 15.84
C ALA A 291 5.31 -23.62 17.05
N VAL A 292 5.10 -22.46 17.68
CA VAL A 292 5.91 -22.01 18.84
C VAL A 292 5.58 -22.85 20.08
N PRO A 293 6.59 -23.43 20.75
CA PRO A 293 6.36 -24.22 21.97
C PRO A 293 5.67 -23.40 23.07
N ALA A 294 4.79 -24.04 23.84
CA ALA A 294 4.05 -23.39 24.93
C ALA A 294 4.97 -22.81 26.04
N GLY A 295 6.20 -23.33 26.19
CA GLY A 295 7.19 -22.81 27.12
C GLY A 295 7.90 -21.54 26.66
N VAL A 296 7.71 -21.11 25.41
CA VAL A 296 8.28 -19.87 24.85
C VAL A 296 7.39 -18.68 25.23
N LYS A 297 7.97 -17.66 25.82
CA LYS A 297 7.27 -16.42 26.17
C LYS A 297 7.22 -15.47 24.97
N LEU A 298 6.02 -15.11 24.53
CA LEU A 298 5.84 -14.09 23.50
C LEU A 298 6.01 -12.67 24.10
N VAL A 299 6.79 -11.84 23.42
CA VAL A 299 6.90 -10.40 23.65
C VAL A 299 6.25 -9.71 22.46
N GLU A 300 5.12 -9.05 22.69
CA GLU A 300 4.31 -8.43 21.63
C GLU A 300 4.65 -6.94 21.52
N ALA A 301 5.23 -6.54 20.39
CA ALA A 301 5.50 -5.14 20.06
C ALA A 301 5.61 -4.95 18.55
N VAL A 302 5.55 -3.70 18.11
CA VAL A 302 5.81 -3.33 16.71
C VAL A 302 7.23 -3.74 16.31
N ASN A 303 7.40 -4.31 15.13
CA ASN A 303 8.72 -4.68 14.61
C ASN A 303 9.68 -3.49 14.68
N PRO A 304 10.87 -3.65 15.30
CA PRO A 304 11.89 -2.58 15.35
C PRO A 304 12.28 -2.05 13.96
N SER A 305 12.28 -2.92 12.96
CA SER A 305 12.53 -2.58 11.55
C SER A 305 11.50 -1.61 10.97
N THR A 306 10.23 -1.73 11.35
CA THR A 306 9.15 -0.82 10.90
C THR A 306 9.46 0.64 11.29
N PHE A 307 9.93 0.87 12.52
CA PHE A 307 10.33 2.21 12.95
C PHE A 307 11.59 2.69 12.25
N ALA A 308 12.59 1.81 12.15
CA ALA A 308 13.89 2.18 11.61
C ALA A 308 13.80 2.57 10.13
N LYS A 309 13.10 1.76 9.29
CA LYS A 309 12.95 2.04 7.85
C LYS A 309 12.04 3.23 7.54
N SER A 310 11.09 3.55 8.42
CA SER A 310 10.20 4.70 8.20
C SER A 310 10.94 6.04 8.28
N ARG A 311 12.04 6.11 9.04
CA ARG A 311 12.90 7.29 9.22
C ARG A 311 14.07 7.22 8.26
N LYS A 312 13.89 7.77 7.06
CA LYS A 312 14.92 7.78 6.03
C LYS A 312 16.13 8.59 6.49
N THR A 313 17.31 8.11 6.18
CA THR A 313 18.56 8.82 6.46
C THR A 313 18.66 10.09 5.60
N SER A 314 19.58 10.99 5.94
CA SER A 314 19.80 12.19 5.12
C SER A 314 20.26 11.84 3.70
N ALA A 315 21.03 10.75 3.53
CA ALA A 315 21.46 10.26 2.22
C ALA A 315 20.28 9.68 1.42
N GLU A 316 19.43 8.85 2.04
CA GLU A 316 18.23 8.32 1.40
C GLU A 316 17.28 9.45 0.97
N ILE A 317 17.09 10.49 1.81
CA ILE A 317 16.27 11.67 1.45
C ILE A 317 16.84 12.40 0.24
N GLU A 318 18.17 12.57 0.17
CA GLU A 318 18.81 13.22 -0.99
C GLU A 318 18.63 12.39 -2.27
N HIS A 319 18.75 11.07 -2.19
CA HIS A 319 18.44 10.17 -3.30
C HIS A 319 16.98 10.31 -3.74
N VAL A 320 16.04 10.40 -2.80
CA VAL A 320 14.61 10.60 -3.15
C VAL A 320 14.40 11.96 -3.82
N ARG A 321 15.08 13.04 -3.39
CA ARG A 321 14.99 14.34 -4.07
C ARG A 321 15.40 14.26 -5.54
N VAL A 322 16.52 13.56 -5.83
CA VAL A 322 16.99 13.35 -7.20
C VAL A 322 15.99 12.46 -7.98
N THR A 323 15.46 11.42 -7.34
CA THR A 323 14.42 10.57 -7.94
C THR A 323 13.19 11.39 -8.34
N MET A 324 12.74 12.32 -7.48
CA MET A 324 11.60 13.20 -7.78
C MET A 324 11.87 14.17 -8.93
N GLU A 325 13.11 14.60 -9.14
CA GLU A 325 13.48 15.39 -10.32
C GLU A 325 13.33 14.58 -11.61
N HIS A 326 13.77 13.33 -11.59
CA HIS A 326 13.65 12.43 -12.75
C HIS A 326 12.20 12.02 -13.00
N ASP A 327 11.42 11.72 -11.96
CA ASP A 327 9.99 11.41 -12.09
C ASP A 327 9.21 12.64 -12.59
N GLY A 328 9.50 13.83 -12.06
CA GLY A 328 8.92 15.09 -12.52
C GLY A 328 9.22 15.39 -13.98
N ALA A 329 10.43 15.04 -14.45
CA ALA A 329 10.79 15.18 -15.85
C ALA A 329 10.03 14.19 -16.75
N ALA A 330 9.80 12.95 -16.29
CA ALA A 330 8.94 11.99 -17.00
C ALA A 330 7.50 12.49 -17.11
N LEU A 331 6.97 13.05 -16.03
CA LEU A 331 5.63 13.65 -16.00
C LEU A 331 5.54 14.86 -16.93
N ALA A 332 6.54 15.73 -16.98
CA ALA A 332 6.56 16.89 -17.88
C ALA A 332 6.57 16.46 -19.36
N GLU A 333 7.33 15.41 -19.74
CA GLU A 333 7.31 14.85 -21.08
C GLU A 333 5.95 14.23 -21.42
N PHE A 334 5.36 13.50 -20.47
CA PHE A 334 4.05 12.89 -20.65
C PHE A 334 2.96 13.96 -20.83
N PHE A 335 2.88 14.97 -19.97
CA PHE A 335 1.85 15.98 -20.05
C PHE A 335 2.02 16.91 -21.27
N ALA A 336 3.26 17.19 -21.69
CA ALA A 336 3.49 17.91 -22.93
C ALA A 336 2.95 17.15 -24.15
N TRP A 337 3.19 15.83 -24.21
CA TRP A 337 2.58 14.96 -25.22
C TRP A 337 1.06 14.95 -25.11
N PHE A 338 0.52 14.77 -23.90
CA PHE A 338 -0.92 14.65 -23.67
C PHE A 338 -1.68 15.90 -24.14
N GLU A 339 -1.20 17.10 -23.82
CA GLU A 339 -1.86 18.35 -24.23
C GLU A 339 -1.83 18.56 -25.77
N GLN A 340 -0.83 18.01 -26.46
CA GLN A 340 -0.78 18.07 -27.91
C GLN A 340 -1.69 17.04 -28.60
N ALA A 341 -1.83 15.85 -27.97
CA ALA A 341 -2.53 14.71 -28.54
C ALA A 341 -4.04 14.68 -28.21
N VAL A 342 -4.42 15.18 -27.01
CA VAL A 342 -5.82 15.14 -26.56
C VAL A 342 -6.74 15.90 -27.53
N ASN A 343 -7.90 15.32 -27.84
CA ASN A 343 -8.87 15.81 -28.84
C ASN A 343 -8.38 15.83 -30.30
N ARG A 344 -7.19 15.26 -30.58
CA ARG A 344 -6.66 15.05 -31.95
C ARG A 344 -6.48 13.59 -32.25
N ASP A 345 -5.90 12.86 -31.31
CA ASP A 345 -5.65 11.42 -31.38
C ASP A 345 -6.69 10.67 -30.54
N THR A 346 -6.90 9.38 -30.85
CA THR A 346 -7.69 8.51 -29.97
C THR A 346 -6.86 8.14 -28.76
N ILE A 347 -7.19 8.70 -27.61
CA ILE A 347 -6.54 8.43 -26.32
C ILE A 347 -7.56 7.76 -25.41
N THR A 348 -7.15 6.68 -24.76
CA THR A 348 -7.94 5.98 -23.74
C THR A 348 -7.25 6.02 -22.38
N GLU A 349 -7.95 5.65 -21.33
CA GLU A 349 -7.37 5.52 -19.99
C GLU A 349 -6.22 4.51 -19.96
N LEU A 350 -6.25 3.47 -20.82
CA LEU A 350 -5.12 2.53 -21.00
C LEU A 350 -3.90 3.20 -21.64
N THR A 351 -4.13 4.07 -22.63
CA THR A 351 -3.04 4.84 -23.28
C THR A 351 -2.29 5.71 -22.27
N ILE A 352 -2.97 6.23 -21.24
CA ILE A 352 -2.33 7.03 -20.18
C ILE A 352 -1.29 6.19 -19.43
N ASP A 353 -1.66 4.99 -18.96
CA ASP A 353 -0.73 4.08 -18.26
C ASP A 353 0.48 3.73 -19.14
N GLU A 354 0.25 3.34 -20.39
CA GLU A 354 1.30 2.97 -21.34
C GLU A 354 2.30 4.11 -21.56
N ARG A 355 1.82 5.31 -21.86
CA ARG A 355 2.65 6.47 -22.17
C ARG A 355 3.42 6.99 -20.97
N LEU A 356 2.77 7.00 -19.80
CA LEU A 356 3.39 7.46 -18.57
C LEU A 356 4.47 6.46 -18.09
N THR A 357 4.18 5.16 -18.16
CA THR A 357 5.17 4.11 -17.88
C THR A 357 6.37 4.20 -18.84
N ALA A 358 6.12 4.41 -20.13
CA ALA A 358 7.19 4.58 -21.12
C ALA A 358 8.04 5.85 -20.87
N ALA A 359 7.44 6.94 -20.38
CA ALA A 359 8.17 8.15 -20.02
C ALA A 359 9.10 7.91 -18.80
N ARG A 360 8.60 7.24 -17.76
CA ARG A 360 9.37 6.85 -16.58
C ARG A 360 10.50 5.86 -16.93
N ALA A 361 10.24 4.89 -17.80
CA ALA A 361 11.23 3.88 -18.21
C ALA A 361 12.48 4.47 -18.87
N ARG A 362 12.42 5.72 -19.35
CA ARG A 362 13.60 6.42 -19.91
C ARG A 362 14.45 7.11 -18.84
N ARG A 363 14.01 7.11 -17.58
CA ARG A 363 14.71 7.83 -16.49
C ARG A 363 15.73 6.93 -15.79
N PRO A 364 16.84 7.52 -15.33
CA PRO A 364 17.84 6.78 -14.58
C PRO A 364 17.25 6.08 -13.35
N GLY A 365 17.63 4.82 -13.17
CA GLY A 365 17.26 4.05 -11.99
C GLY A 365 15.81 3.54 -11.94
N TYR A 366 14.97 3.81 -12.94
CA TYR A 366 13.61 3.28 -13.00
C TYR A 366 13.62 1.75 -13.11
N VAL A 367 12.77 1.09 -12.34
CA VAL A 367 12.62 -0.36 -12.29
C VAL A 367 11.24 -0.80 -12.77
N SER A 368 10.19 -0.26 -12.15
CA SER A 368 8.80 -0.64 -12.42
C SER A 368 7.84 0.45 -11.94
N ARG A 369 6.54 0.25 -12.15
CA ARG A 369 5.52 1.04 -11.46
C ARG A 369 5.52 0.70 -9.96
N SER A 370 5.17 1.66 -9.10
CA SER A 370 5.00 1.46 -7.66
C SER A 370 3.61 0.95 -7.27
N PHE A 371 2.63 1.10 -8.17
CA PHE A 371 1.28 0.52 -8.13
C PHE A 371 0.64 0.58 -9.52
N ALA A 372 -0.54 -0.02 -9.69
CA ALA A 372 -1.28 0.06 -10.94
C ALA A 372 -1.80 1.48 -11.15
N THR A 373 -1.44 2.12 -12.26
CA THR A 373 -1.89 3.48 -12.60
C THR A 373 -3.41 3.59 -12.56
N ILE A 374 -3.91 4.60 -11.88
CA ILE A 374 -5.30 5.01 -11.91
C ILE A 374 -5.41 6.17 -12.89
N ALA A 375 -6.09 5.96 -14.01
CA ALA A 375 -6.41 7.00 -14.97
C ALA A 375 -7.93 7.01 -15.16
N GLY A 376 -8.60 7.99 -14.58
CA GLY A 376 -10.06 8.06 -14.58
C GLY A 376 -10.58 9.35 -15.22
N PHE A 377 -11.23 9.22 -16.38
CA PHE A 377 -11.85 10.36 -17.05
C PHE A 377 -13.30 10.53 -16.57
N ASN A 378 -13.63 11.74 -16.15
CA ASN A 378 -14.97 12.09 -15.67
C ASN A 378 -15.52 11.07 -14.63
N ALA A 379 -16.59 10.33 -14.95
CA ALA A 379 -17.25 9.41 -14.04
C ALA A 379 -16.31 8.33 -13.46
N ASN A 380 -15.34 7.86 -14.25
CA ASN A 380 -14.35 6.88 -13.80
C ASN A 380 -13.40 7.47 -12.73
N GLY A 381 -13.07 8.77 -12.83
CA GLY A 381 -12.31 9.50 -11.81
C GLY A 381 -13.04 9.62 -10.46
N ALA A 382 -14.35 9.39 -10.41
CA ALA A 382 -15.11 9.37 -9.17
C ALA A 382 -14.96 8.07 -8.35
N MET A 383 -14.24 7.08 -8.88
CA MET A 383 -13.88 5.85 -8.18
C MET A 383 -12.43 5.94 -7.71
N PRO A 384 -12.15 6.08 -6.39
CA PRO A 384 -10.79 6.37 -5.90
C PRO A 384 -9.73 5.36 -6.33
N HIS A 385 -10.12 4.07 -6.46
CA HIS A 385 -9.26 2.96 -6.87
C HIS A 385 -9.65 2.39 -8.23
N TYR A 386 -10.13 3.26 -9.13
CA TYR A 386 -10.50 2.87 -10.49
C TYR A 386 -9.34 2.17 -11.21
N ARG A 387 -9.66 1.15 -11.97
CA ARG A 387 -8.71 0.46 -12.82
C ARG A 387 -9.29 0.27 -14.22
N ALA A 388 -8.68 0.91 -15.19
CA ALA A 388 -9.00 0.68 -16.60
C ALA A 388 -8.56 -0.74 -17.02
N THR A 389 -9.43 -1.44 -17.74
CA THR A 389 -9.13 -2.75 -18.34
C THR A 389 -9.47 -2.73 -19.83
N PRO A 390 -8.97 -3.68 -20.63
CA PRO A 390 -9.36 -3.77 -22.06
C PRO A 390 -10.87 -3.81 -22.27
N GLU A 391 -11.62 -4.43 -21.34
CA GLU A 391 -13.08 -4.60 -21.39
C GLU A 391 -13.83 -3.39 -20.83
N SER A 392 -13.16 -2.58 -19.98
CA SER A 392 -13.81 -1.45 -19.28
C SER A 392 -12.85 -0.28 -19.14
N HIS A 393 -12.91 0.65 -20.09
CA HIS A 393 -12.15 1.91 -20.08
C HIS A 393 -12.88 2.98 -20.87
N ALA A 394 -12.58 4.24 -20.60
CA ALA A 394 -13.12 5.36 -21.34
C ALA A 394 -12.15 5.86 -22.42
N THR A 395 -12.70 6.40 -23.50
CA THR A 395 -12.00 7.28 -24.43
C THR A 395 -11.97 8.69 -23.83
N ILE A 396 -10.80 9.31 -23.81
CA ILE A 396 -10.58 10.66 -23.26
C ILE A 396 -10.81 11.66 -24.39
N ALA A 397 -12.00 12.24 -24.44
CA ALA A 397 -12.39 13.21 -25.46
C ALA A 397 -13.54 14.12 -24.96
N GLY A 398 -13.67 15.31 -25.56
CA GLY A 398 -14.69 16.27 -25.18
C GLY A 398 -14.27 17.12 -23.99
N ASP A 399 -15.18 17.33 -23.03
CA ASP A 399 -15.01 18.22 -21.90
C ASP A 399 -14.99 17.48 -20.58
N GLY A 400 -14.14 17.89 -19.62
CA GLY A 400 -14.14 17.35 -18.27
C GLY A 400 -12.78 17.32 -17.58
N LEU A 401 -12.67 16.42 -16.61
CA LEU A 401 -11.48 16.23 -15.80
C LEU A 401 -10.90 14.82 -15.97
N LEU A 402 -9.60 14.73 -16.15
CA LEU A 402 -8.84 13.48 -16.10
C LEU A 402 -8.03 13.45 -14.81
N LEU A 403 -8.34 12.50 -13.93
CA LEU A 403 -7.56 12.18 -12.75
C LEU A 403 -6.52 11.12 -13.13
N ILE A 404 -5.25 11.38 -12.82
CA ILE A 404 -4.14 10.45 -13.01
C ILE A 404 -3.42 10.29 -11.69
N ASP A 405 -3.41 9.07 -11.16
CA ASP A 405 -2.67 8.67 -9.98
C ASP A 405 -1.70 7.56 -10.36
N SER A 406 -0.41 7.77 -10.10
CA SER A 406 0.65 6.91 -10.62
C SER A 406 1.96 7.08 -9.86
N GLY A 407 2.78 6.05 -9.89
CA GLY A 407 4.09 6.10 -9.27
C GLY A 407 5.09 5.15 -9.92
N GLY A 408 6.35 5.30 -9.55
CA GLY A 408 7.46 4.47 -10.02
C GLY A 408 8.36 3.99 -8.90
N GLN A 409 8.85 2.77 -9.05
CA GLN A 409 9.97 2.23 -8.28
C GLN A 409 11.27 2.62 -8.99
N TYR A 410 12.13 3.31 -8.28
CA TYR A 410 13.49 3.63 -8.68
C TYR A 410 14.45 3.00 -7.66
N VAL A 411 15.64 2.63 -8.09
CA VAL A 411 16.65 2.05 -7.17
C VAL A 411 17.00 2.98 -6.00
N SER A 412 16.64 4.26 -6.09
CA SER A 412 16.91 5.32 -5.12
C SER A 412 15.64 6.02 -4.60
N GLY A 413 14.48 5.36 -4.69
CA GLY A 413 13.23 5.88 -4.13
C GLY A 413 11.99 5.25 -4.71
N THR A 414 10.86 5.52 -4.08
CA THR A 414 9.51 5.16 -4.55
C THR A 414 8.74 6.46 -4.75
N THR A 415 8.04 6.62 -5.89
CA THR A 415 7.22 7.80 -6.16
C THR A 415 5.75 7.45 -6.15
N ASP A 416 4.96 8.46 -5.78
CA ASP A 416 3.51 8.45 -5.73
C ASP A 416 3.01 9.87 -5.99
N ILE A 417 2.07 10.02 -6.92
CA ILE A 417 1.55 11.32 -7.30
C ILE A 417 0.17 11.23 -7.93
N THR A 418 -0.74 12.06 -7.49
CA THR A 418 -2.00 12.32 -8.20
C THR A 418 -2.03 13.73 -8.76
N ARG A 419 -2.42 13.83 -10.04
CA ARG A 419 -2.75 15.10 -10.70
C ARG A 419 -4.10 14.98 -11.40
N VAL A 420 -4.82 16.10 -11.43
CA VAL A 420 -6.04 16.27 -12.23
C VAL A 420 -5.80 17.34 -13.26
N VAL A 421 -6.11 17.03 -14.51
CA VAL A 421 -5.94 17.95 -15.65
C VAL A 421 -7.25 18.15 -16.40
N PRO A 422 -7.47 19.35 -16.99
CA PRO A 422 -8.66 19.60 -17.81
C PRO A 422 -8.52 18.93 -19.18
N VAL A 423 -9.63 18.41 -19.67
CA VAL A 423 -9.82 18.02 -21.06
C VAL A 423 -10.91 18.94 -21.60
N GLY A 424 -10.66 19.67 -22.68
CA GLY A 424 -11.60 20.68 -23.18
C GLY A 424 -11.98 21.74 -22.15
N MET A 425 -13.28 22.04 -22.03
CA MET A 425 -13.80 23.00 -21.07
C MET A 425 -14.12 22.35 -19.71
N VAL A 426 -13.86 23.07 -18.64
CA VAL A 426 -14.15 22.66 -17.27
C VAL A 426 -15.18 23.60 -16.66
N GLY A 427 -16.26 23.04 -16.14
CA GLY A 427 -17.34 23.81 -15.52
C GLY A 427 -16.99 24.39 -14.14
N ASP A 428 -17.72 25.40 -13.69
CA ASP A 428 -17.45 26.12 -12.44
C ASP A 428 -17.50 25.19 -11.22
N LEU A 429 -18.41 24.21 -11.19
CA LEU A 429 -18.49 23.26 -10.09
C LEU A 429 -17.24 22.35 -10.03
N GLN A 430 -16.72 21.91 -11.19
CA GLN A 430 -15.48 21.15 -11.26
C GLN A 430 -14.27 21.97 -10.77
N ARG A 431 -14.19 23.23 -11.20
CA ARG A 431 -13.13 24.16 -10.76
C ARG A 431 -13.24 24.45 -9.26
N ARG A 432 -14.46 24.62 -8.73
CA ARG A 432 -14.69 24.79 -7.30
C ARG A 432 -14.22 23.56 -6.51
N ASP A 433 -14.60 22.36 -6.92
CA ASP A 433 -14.19 21.12 -6.28
C ASP A 433 -12.66 20.93 -6.32
N PHE A 434 -12.03 21.20 -7.49
CA PHE A 434 -10.57 21.18 -7.63
C PHE A 434 -9.89 22.15 -6.65
N THR A 435 -10.41 23.38 -6.57
CA THR A 435 -9.82 24.41 -5.69
C THR A 435 -9.95 24.05 -4.21
N ILE A 436 -11.07 23.44 -3.79
CA ILE A 436 -11.25 22.98 -2.41
C ILE A 436 -10.27 21.84 -2.07
N VAL A 437 -10.09 20.87 -2.96
CA VAL A 437 -9.10 19.79 -2.78
C VAL A 437 -7.68 20.35 -2.72
N LEU A 438 -7.34 21.30 -3.58
CA LEU A 438 -6.05 22.01 -3.54
C LEU A 438 -5.82 22.74 -2.21
N LYS A 439 -6.83 23.46 -1.70
CA LYS A 439 -6.76 24.11 -0.38
C LYS A 439 -6.52 23.10 0.75
N SER A 440 -7.18 21.94 0.68
CA SER A 440 -7.01 20.85 1.65
C SER A 440 -5.58 20.29 1.64
N MET A 441 -5.03 20.04 0.47
CA MET A 441 -3.64 19.58 0.30
C MET A 441 -2.65 20.64 0.83
N MET A 442 -2.83 21.91 0.45
CA MET A 442 -1.96 23.02 0.90
C MET A 442 -2.06 23.24 2.41
N ALA A 443 -3.24 23.11 3.02
CA ALA A 443 -3.41 23.30 4.46
C ALA A 443 -2.52 22.36 5.26
N LEU A 444 -2.47 21.08 4.88
CA LEU A 444 -1.61 20.11 5.55
C LEU A 444 -0.13 20.27 5.15
N SER A 445 0.17 20.51 3.86
CA SER A 445 1.55 20.68 3.38
C SER A 445 2.29 21.86 4.04
N ARG A 446 1.56 22.88 4.51
CA ARG A 446 2.08 24.07 5.21
C ARG A 446 2.11 23.91 6.72
N ALA A 447 1.62 22.77 7.24
CA ALA A 447 1.50 22.58 8.68
C ALA A 447 2.87 22.52 9.36
N ARG A 448 2.95 23.15 10.54
CA ARG A 448 4.02 22.98 11.52
C ARG A 448 3.41 22.35 12.75
N PHE A 449 4.04 21.29 13.27
CA PHE A 449 3.47 20.50 14.36
C PHE A 449 4.55 20.01 15.33
N PRO A 450 4.17 19.68 16.58
CA PRO A 450 5.13 19.14 17.56
C PRO A 450 5.71 17.80 17.09
N ARG A 451 7.01 17.59 17.25
CA ARG A 451 7.65 16.30 17.07
C ARG A 451 6.99 15.27 17.98
N GLY A 452 6.73 14.07 17.46
CA GLY A 452 6.07 13.01 18.20
C GLY A 452 4.53 13.10 18.23
N ILE A 453 3.91 14.09 17.57
CA ILE A 453 2.45 14.08 17.39
C ILE A 453 2.04 12.81 16.64
N ARG A 454 0.92 12.23 17.02
CA ARG A 454 0.42 11.02 16.35
C ARG A 454 -0.18 11.39 15.00
N SER A 455 0.26 10.72 13.93
CA SER A 455 -0.08 11.06 12.56
C SER A 455 -1.59 11.14 12.27
N PRO A 456 -2.48 10.30 12.86
CA PRO A 456 -3.92 10.44 12.65
C PRO A 456 -4.50 11.81 13.05
N MET A 457 -3.88 12.49 14.01
CA MET A 457 -4.34 13.80 14.48
C MET A 457 -4.16 14.91 13.43
N LEU A 458 -3.27 14.71 12.45
CA LEU A 458 -3.01 15.69 11.40
C LEU A 458 -4.08 15.68 10.30
N ASP A 459 -4.90 14.63 10.19
CA ASP A 459 -5.94 14.48 9.16
C ASP A 459 -6.95 15.64 9.17
N ALA A 460 -7.34 16.11 10.35
CA ALA A 460 -8.27 17.21 10.51
C ALA A 460 -7.78 18.52 9.85
N ILE A 461 -6.47 18.73 9.74
CA ILE A 461 -5.90 19.93 9.10
C ILE A 461 -6.24 19.93 7.61
N ALA A 462 -6.08 18.81 6.93
CA ALA A 462 -6.44 18.68 5.52
C ALA A 462 -7.95 18.71 5.30
N ARG A 463 -8.73 18.13 6.22
CA ARG A 463 -10.20 18.08 6.08
C ARG A 463 -10.88 19.40 6.39
N ALA A 464 -10.28 20.28 7.17
CA ALA A 464 -10.90 21.54 7.58
C ALA A 464 -11.46 22.38 6.41
N PRO A 465 -10.75 22.61 5.29
CA PRO A 465 -11.31 23.31 4.12
C PRO A 465 -12.47 22.55 3.46
N MET A 466 -12.44 21.20 3.44
CA MET A 466 -13.54 20.37 2.95
C MET A 466 -14.79 20.52 3.82
N TRP A 467 -14.66 20.32 5.13
CA TRP A 467 -15.77 20.41 6.08
C TRP A 467 -16.39 21.80 6.10
N ALA A 468 -15.58 22.87 5.98
CA ALA A 468 -16.07 24.24 5.84
C ALA A 468 -16.95 24.44 4.60
N ALA A 469 -16.73 23.64 3.55
CA ALA A 469 -17.54 23.64 2.33
C ALA A 469 -18.72 22.63 2.37
N GLY A 470 -18.91 21.89 3.48
CA GLY A 470 -19.92 20.83 3.61
C GLY A 470 -19.59 19.57 2.81
N LEU A 471 -18.29 19.30 2.58
CA LEU A 471 -17.78 18.20 1.77
C LEU A 471 -16.89 17.29 2.63
N ASP A 472 -16.70 16.04 2.18
CA ASP A 472 -15.78 15.08 2.81
C ASP A 472 -15.37 13.99 1.81
N TYR A 473 -14.40 13.14 2.20
CA TYR A 473 -13.95 11.97 1.45
C TYR A 473 -13.74 10.76 2.34
N GLY A 474 -13.95 9.55 1.78
CA GLY A 474 -14.03 8.29 2.50
C GLY A 474 -12.72 7.51 2.63
N HIS A 475 -11.55 8.11 2.40
CA HIS A 475 -10.24 7.46 2.54
C HIS A 475 -9.32 8.26 3.48
N GLY A 476 -8.14 7.72 3.80
CA GLY A 476 -7.11 8.45 4.55
C GLY A 476 -6.55 9.63 3.74
N THR A 477 -6.04 10.64 4.41
CA THR A 477 -5.40 11.79 3.76
C THR A 477 -3.95 11.51 3.36
N GLY A 478 -3.34 10.45 3.92
CA GLY A 478 -1.99 10.09 3.55
C GLY A 478 -1.45 8.87 4.30
N HIS A 479 -0.36 8.35 3.79
CA HIS A 479 0.34 7.16 4.29
C HIS A 479 1.84 7.36 4.20
N GLY A 480 2.61 6.55 4.94
CA GLY A 480 4.05 6.48 4.77
C GLY A 480 4.44 5.85 3.42
N VAL A 481 5.63 6.18 2.94
CA VAL A 481 6.17 5.68 1.67
C VAL A 481 7.56 5.08 1.90
N GLY A 482 7.83 3.93 1.30
CA GLY A 482 9.10 3.22 1.38
C GLY A 482 10.22 3.86 0.54
N TYR A 483 11.43 3.40 0.74
CA TYR A 483 12.61 3.75 -0.05
C TYR A 483 13.00 2.56 -0.93
N PHE A 484 12.59 2.59 -2.20
CA PHE A 484 12.63 1.43 -3.10
C PHE A 484 12.03 0.19 -2.42
N LEU A 485 10.83 0.40 -1.86
CA LEU A 485 10.02 -0.56 -1.12
C LEU A 485 8.53 -0.29 -1.39
N ASN A 486 7.66 -0.72 -0.47
CA ASN A 486 6.22 -0.56 -0.61
C ASN A 486 5.82 0.92 -0.73
N VAL A 487 4.95 1.26 -1.67
CA VAL A 487 4.36 2.59 -1.77
C VAL A 487 3.57 2.92 -0.51
N HIS A 488 2.83 1.96 0.04
CA HIS A 488 2.19 2.08 1.35
C HIS A 488 3.08 1.48 2.44
N GLU A 489 3.72 2.32 3.24
CA GLU A 489 4.61 1.92 4.32
C GLU A 489 4.15 2.54 5.66
N GLY A 490 4.03 1.70 6.70
CA GLY A 490 3.83 2.20 8.06
C GLY A 490 5.12 2.69 8.74
N PRO A 491 5.03 3.15 10.01
CA PRO A 491 3.86 3.08 10.88
C PRO A 491 2.91 4.27 10.80
N GLN A 492 3.32 5.40 10.18
CA GLN A 492 2.51 6.61 10.10
C GLN A 492 1.41 6.45 9.04
N VAL A 493 0.22 6.93 9.39
CA VAL A 493 -0.93 7.09 8.49
C VAL A 493 -1.69 8.33 8.91
N ILE A 494 -2.01 9.20 7.97
CA ILE A 494 -2.81 10.41 8.23
C ILE A 494 -4.26 10.08 7.91
N SER A 495 -4.99 9.61 8.91
CA SER A 495 -6.40 9.22 8.78
C SER A 495 -7.08 9.23 10.14
N HIS A 496 -8.16 9.98 10.29
CA HIS A 496 -8.95 10.02 11.52
C HIS A 496 -9.68 8.69 11.82
N TYR A 497 -9.72 7.78 10.84
CA TYR A 497 -10.21 6.41 11.05
C TYR A 497 -9.18 5.50 11.71
N ALA A 498 -7.90 5.88 11.69
CA ALA A 498 -6.83 5.10 12.29
C ALA A 498 -6.68 5.44 13.78
N PRO A 499 -6.32 4.47 14.65
CA PRO A 499 -6.08 4.75 16.04
C PRO A 499 -4.81 5.59 16.22
N ALA A 500 -4.89 6.57 17.10
CA ALA A 500 -3.76 7.43 17.45
C ALA A 500 -2.85 6.74 18.49
N GLU A 501 -2.13 5.72 18.06
CA GLU A 501 -1.24 4.93 18.88
C GLU A 501 0.16 5.54 19.00
N PRO A 502 0.93 5.26 20.09
CA PRO A 502 2.27 5.80 20.26
C PRO A 502 3.22 5.52 19.11
N TYR A 503 3.07 4.39 18.43
CA TYR A 503 3.91 4.00 17.30
C TYR A 503 3.63 4.81 16.01
N THR A 504 2.52 5.58 15.94
CA THR A 504 2.21 6.46 14.80
C THR A 504 2.82 7.86 14.96
N ALA A 505 3.69 8.08 15.96
CA ALA A 505 4.34 9.34 16.21
C ALA A 505 5.16 9.82 15.01
N MET A 506 4.94 11.08 14.61
CA MET A 506 5.65 11.71 13.51
C MET A 506 7.08 12.07 13.95
N GLU A 507 8.06 11.61 13.17
CA GLU A 507 9.48 11.82 13.41
C GLU A 507 10.17 12.39 12.16
N GLU A 508 11.34 12.96 12.33
CA GLU A 508 12.16 13.47 11.23
C GLU A 508 12.56 12.33 10.28
N GLY A 509 12.59 12.61 8.97
CA GLY A 509 12.94 11.64 7.92
C GLY A 509 11.80 10.75 7.45
N MET A 510 10.61 10.83 8.05
CA MET A 510 9.43 10.12 7.55
C MET A 510 8.95 10.75 6.25
N ILE A 511 8.79 9.94 5.20
CA ILE A 511 8.17 10.34 3.93
C ILE A 511 6.71 9.92 3.98
N THR A 512 5.81 10.84 3.62
CA THR A 512 4.36 10.65 3.75
C THR A 512 3.64 11.26 2.55
N SER A 513 2.57 10.62 2.04
CA SER A 513 1.67 11.23 1.05
C SER A 513 0.75 12.25 1.72
N ILE A 514 0.34 13.26 0.97
CA ILE A 514 -0.75 14.19 1.30
C ILE A 514 -1.68 14.21 0.09
N GLU A 515 -2.81 13.51 0.16
CA GLU A 515 -3.66 13.14 -0.98
C GLU A 515 -5.17 13.32 -0.71
N PRO A 516 -5.63 14.48 -0.21
CA PRO A 516 -7.07 14.69 -0.08
C PRO A 516 -7.78 14.56 -1.43
N GLY A 517 -9.03 14.10 -1.41
CA GLY A 517 -9.82 13.93 -2.62
C GLY A 517 -11.27 14.36 -2.46
N LEU A 518 -11.99 14.45 -3.56
CA LEU A 518 -13.42 14.69 -3.62
C LEU A 518 -14.01 13.93 -4.80
N TYR A 519 -15.02 13.12 -4.56
CA TYR A 519 -15.57 12.20 -5.56
C TYR A 519 -17.08 12.42 -5.68
N ARG A 520 -17.55 12.69 -6.91
CA ARG A 520 -18.97 12.81 -7.22
C ARG A 520 -19.40 11.62 -8.09
N PRO A 521 -20.01 10.59 -7.49
CA PRO A 521 -20.38 9.37 -8.22
C PRO A 521 -21.13 9.67 -9.52
N GLY A 522 -20.68 9.02 -10.60
CA GLY A 522 -21.23 9.18 -11.93
C GLY A 522 -20.89 10.52 -12.62
N LYS A 523 -20.04 11.35 -12.03
CA LYS A 523 -19.68 12.68 -12.57
C LYS A 523 -18.18 12.86 -12.75
N TRP A 524 -17.43 13.10 -11.66
CA TRP A 524 -15.97 13.27 -11.67
C TRP A 524 -15.37 13.04 -10.29
N GLY A 525 -14.06 12.83 -10.26
CA GLY A 525 -13.24 12.86 -9.05
C GLY A 525 -12.10 13.85 -9.17
N VAL A 526 -11.66 14.36 -8.03
CA VAL A 526 -10.46 15.18 -7.86
C VAL A 526 -9.64 14.61 -6.72
N ARG A 527 -8.37 14.34 -6.95
CA ARG A 527 -7.33 14.09 -5.93
C ARG A 527 -6.10 14.87 -6.33
N ILE A 528 -5.48 15.57 -5.38
CA ILE A 528 -4.22 16.30 -5.61
C ILE A 528 -3.26 15.84 -4.53
N GLU A 529 -2.18 15.25 -4.96
CA GLU A 529 -1.25 14.55 -4.09
C GLU A 529 0.19 14.99 -4.31
N ASN A 530 0.90 15.14 -3.19
CA ASN A 530 2.36 15.23 -3.13
C ASN A 530 2.91 14.33 -2.03
N LEU A 531 4.08 13.77 -2.25
CA LEU A 531 4.91 13.23 -1.17
C LEU A 531 5.66 14.36 -0.47
N VAL A 532 5.73 14.25 0.83
CA VAL A 532 6.45 15.19 1.71
C VAL A 532 7.39 14.43 2.64
N VAL A 533 8.44 15.10 3.13
CA VAL A 533 9.32 14.56 4.18
C VAL A 533 9.27 15.46 5.41
N ASN A 534 9.24 14.84 6.60
CA ASN A 534 9.32 15.55 7.86
C ASN A 534 10.73 16.12 8.09
N ARG A 535 10.82 17.43 8.33
CA ARG A 535 12.07 18.15 8.64
C ARG A 535 11.97 18.89 9.97
N ALA A 536 13.09 19.00 10.66
CA ALA A 536 13.17 19.85 11.85
C ALA A 536 12.76 21.31 11.50
N ALA A 537 11.84 21.88 12.28
CA ALA A 537 11.30 23.23 12.10
C ALA A 537 11.62 24.15 13.29
N GLY A 538 12.65 23.80 14.06
CA GLY A 538 13.16 24.55 15.19
C GLY A 538 12.60 24.09 16.54
N GLN A 539 13.21 24.62 17.60
CA GLN A 539 12.86 24.34 18.99
C GLN A 539 12.25 25.59 19.62
N THR A 540 11.28 25.40 20.48
CA THR A 540 10.62 26.46 21.27
C THR A 540 10.57 26.06 22.74
N GLU A 541 10.05 26.92 23.60
CA GLU A 541 9.77 26.59 25.01
C GLU A 541 8.74 25.45 25.17
N PHE A 542 7.98 25.13 24.08
CA PHE A 542 7.00 24.03 24.04
C PHE A 542 7.56 22.74 23.40
N GLY A 543 8.86 22.68 23.09
CA GLY A 543 9.54 21.52 22.52
C GLY A 543 9.98 21.66 21.08
N ASP A 544 10.36 20.54 20.48
CA ASP A 544 10.80 20.45 19.10
C ASP A 544 9.59 20.41 18.14
N PHE A 545 9.72 21.09 17.00
CA PHE A 545 8.70 21.14 15.96
C PHE A 545 9.23 20.56 14.65
N LEU A 546 8.32 19.97 13.89
CA LEU A 546 8.51 19.49 12.53
C LEU A 546 7.66 20.29 11.57
N ALA A 547 8.09 20.32 10.29
CA ALA A 547 7.32 20.81 9.16
C ALA A 547 7.54 19.87 7.96
N PHE A 548 6.68 19.96 6.99
CA PHE A 548 6.81 19.21 5.75
C PHE A 548 7.68 19.96 4.71
N GLU A 549 8.60 19.22 4.09
CA GLU A 549 9.25 19.60 2.84
C GLU A 549 8.59 18.81 1.71
N THR A 550 8.05 19.50 0.68
CA THR A 550 7.46 18.84 -0.47
C THR A 550 8.54 18.23 -1.37
N LEU A 551 8.43 16.93 -1.64
CA LEU A 551 9.37 16.17 -2.47
C LEU A 551 8.89 16.05 -3.92
N THR A 552 7.60 15.79 -4.14
CA THR A 552 7.01 15.65 -5.48
C THR A 552 7.17 16.90 -6.32
N LEU A 553 7.64 16.76 -7.56
CA LEU A 553 7.95 17.85 -8.47
C LEU A 553 7.16 17.73 -9.78
N CYS A 554 5.90 18.17 -9.78
CA CYS A 554 5.05 18.23 -10.97
C CYS A 554 4.08 19.40 -10.84
N PRO A 555 3.87 20.23 -11.88
CA PRO A 555 2.91 21.33 -11.80
C PRO A 555 1.52 20.87 -11.36
N ILE A 556 0.84 21.71 -10.58
CA ILE A 556 -0.59 21.62 -10.29
C ILE A 556 -1.29 22.50 -11.34
N ASP A 557 -2.27 21.95 -12.04
CA ASP A 557 -2.86 22.65 -13.19
C ASP A 557 -3.74 23.83 -12.76
N THR A 558 -3.22 25.02 -12.91
CA THR A 558 -3.90 26.27 -12.50
C THR A 558 -5.10 26.63 -13.36
N ARG A 559 -5.30 25.99 -14.52
CA ARG A 559 -6.50 26.17 -15.36
C ARG A 559 -7.78 25.70 -14.65
N CYS A 560 -7.64 24.76 -13.70
CA CYS A 560 -8.73 24.27 -12.88
C CYS A 560 -8.97 25.08 -11.60
N VAL A 561 -8.16 26.11 -11.32
CA VAL A 561 -8.23 26.87 -10.07
C VAL A 561 -9.14 28.09 -10.21
N LEU A 562 -10.02 28.29 -9.23
CA LEU A 562 -10.72 29.55 -8.97
C LEU A 562 -9.85 30.41 -8.05
N VAL A 563 -9.07 31.34 -8.65
CA VAL A 563 -8.04 32.11 -7.94
C VAL A 563 -8.64 32.96 -6.82
N GLU A 564 -9.85 33.45 -7.00
CA GLU A 564 -10.62 34.21 -6.00
C GLU A 564 -10.97 33.43 -4.73
N MET A 565 -10.92 32.10 -4.77
CA MET A 565 -11.12 31.24 -3.58
C MET A 565 -9.83 31.05 -2.77
N LEU A 566 -8.66 31.40 -3.33
CA LEU A 566 -7.38 31.23 -2.63
C LEU A 566 -7.07 32.45 -1.77
N HIS A 567 -6.63 32.20 -0.53
CA HIS A 567 -6.01 33.22 0.31
C HIS A 567 -4.62 33.60 -0.23
N GLU A 568 -4.13 34.76 0.17
CA GLU A 568 -2.81 35.26 -0.29
C GLU A 568 -1.67 34.28 0.02
N GLU A 569 -1.68 33.67 1.21
CA GLU A 569 -0.69 32.68 1.62
C GLU A 569 -0.76 31.37 0.82
N GLU A 570 -1.95 30.95 0.40
CA GLU A 570 -2.15 29.75 -0.42
C GLU A 570 -1.62 29.99 -1.83
N ARG A 571 -1.90 31.15 -2.38
CA ARG A 571 -1.37 31.59 -3.67
C ARG A 571 0.15 31.74 -3.64
N ALA A 572 0.69 32.35 -2.58
CA ALA A 572 2.13 32.46 -2.40
C ALA A 572 2.82 31.10 -2.32
N TRP A 573 2.22 30.13 -1.58
CA TRP A 573 2.74 28.76 -1.49
C TRP A 573 2.74 28.08 -2.87
N LEU A 574 1.63 28.16 -3.62
CA LEU A 574 1.53 27.53 -4.94
C LEU A 574 2.54 28.12 -5.93
N ASN A 575 2.70 29.44 -5.94
CA ASN A 575 3.68 30.11 -6.79
C ASN A 575 5.13 29.71 -6.42
N ALA A 576 5.46 29.60 -5.13
CA ALA A 576 6.77 29.13 -4.66
C ALA A 576 7.02 27.67 -5.04
N TYR A 577 6.01 26.81 -4.88
CA TYR A 577 6.07 25.41 -5.31
C TYR A 577 6.33 25.31 -6.82
N HIS A 578 5.59 26.04 -7.65
CA HIS A 578 5.80 26.06 -9.10
C HIS A 578 7.17 26.60 -9.50
N ALA A 579 7.70 27.59 -8.79
CA ALA A 579 9.06 28.09 -9.02
C ALA A 579 10.12 27.00 -8.76
N THR A 580 9.98 26.26 -7.66
CA THR A 580 10.84 25.11 -7.32
C THR A 580 10.74 24.00 -8.38
N VAL A 581 9.52 23.65 -8.79
CA VAL A 581 9.29 22.63 -9.85
C VAL A 581 9.98 23.06 -11.15
N ARG A 582 9.77 24.30 -11.60
CA ARG A 582 10.39 24.84 -12.82
C ARG A 582 11.91 24.81 -12.74
N GLU A 583 12.48 25.20 -11.62
CA GLU A 583 13.93 25.22 -11.44
C GLU A 583 14.53 23.82 -11.48
N ARG A 584 13.98 22.89 -10.69
CA ARG A 584 14.58 21.57 -10.48
C ARG A 584 14.32 20.64 -11.67
N VAL A 585 13.06 20.54 -12.14
CA VAL A 585 12.69 19.69 -13.28
C VAL A 585 13.22 20.26 -14.60
N GLY A 586 13.28 21.59 -14.74
CA GLY A 586 13.73 22.27 -15.96
C GLY A 586 15.16 21.93 -16.40
N ARG A 587 15.98 21.39 -15.50
CA ARG A 587 17.34 20.89 -15.79
C ARG A 587 17.34 19.55 -16.54
N HIS A 588 16.24 18.81 -16.46
CA HIS A 588 16.10 17.43 -16.94
C HIS A 588 15.21 17.30 -18.18
N VAL A 589 14.65 18.42 -18.67
CA VAL A 589 13.76 18.44 -19.83
C VAL A 589 14.21 19.46 -20.88
N SER A 590 13.82 19.22 -22.14
CA SER A 590 14.10 20.11 -23.27
C SER A 590 12.89 20.13 -24.23
N GLY A 591 12.95 20.97 -25.27
CA GLY A 591 11.92 21.03 -26.31
C GLY A 591 10.52 21.29 -25.75
N ASP A 592 9.54 20.53 -26.24
CA ASP A 592 8.13 20.67 -25.88
C ASP A 592 7.87 20.46 -24.39
N ALA A 593 8.56 19.51 -23.75
CA ALA A 593 8.42 19.27 -22.32
C ALA A 593 8.88 20.47 -21.47
N LYS A 594 9.96 21.14 -21.89
CA LYS A 594 10.43 22.37 -21.22
C LYS A 594 9.46 23.52 -21.43
N ALA A 595 8.98 23.72 -22.65
CA ALA A 595 8.00 24.76 -22.96
C ALA A 595 6.69 24.55 -22.18
N TRP A 596 6.22 23.30 -22.11
CA TRP A 596 5.06 22.92 -21.29
C TRP A 596 5.28 23.24 -19.81
N LEU A 597 6.41 22.81 -19.25
CA LEU A 597 6.76 23.04 -17.85
C LEU A 597 6.76 24.52 -17.51
N GLU A 598 7.41 25.35 -18.36
CA GLU A 598 7.46 26.82 -18.20
C GLU A 598 6.06 27.43 -18.25
N ALA A 599 5.20 26.97 -19.17
CA ALA A 599 3.82 27.44 -19.29
C ALA A 599 2.95 27.08 -18.08
N ARG A 600 3.09 25.83 -17.55
CA ARG A 600 2.27 25.30 -16.45
C ARG A 600 2.77 25.72 -15.06
N THR A 601 3.88 26.39 -14.96
CA THR A 601 4.44 26.89 -13.68
C THR A 601 4.44 28.42 -13.58
N GLN A 602 3.72 29.14 -14.45
CA GLN A 602 3.58 30.57 -14.33
C GLN A 602 2.85 30.96 -13.03
N PRO A 603 3.24 32.07 -12.39
CA PRO A 603 2.52 32.58 -11.21
C PRO A 603 1.05 32.92 -11.52
N ILE A 604 0.18 32.76 -10.51
CA ILE A 604 -1.24 33.15 -10.57
C ILE A 604 -1.54 34.29 -9.61
#